data_761520da2367504ca4dd33f420165478
#
_entry.id   761520da2367504ca4dd33f420165478
#
_cell.length_a   1.000
_cell.length_b   1.000
_cell.length_c   1.000
_cell.angle_alpha   90.00
_cell.angle_beta   90.00
_cell.angle_gamma   90.00
#
_symmetry.space_group_name_H-M   'P 1'
#
loop_
_entity.id
_entity.type
_entity.pdbx_description
1 polymer ?
#
loop_
_entity_poly.entity_id
_entity_poly.type
_entity_poly.pdbx_seq_one_letter_code
_entity_poly.pdbx_strand_id
1 'polypeptide(L)'
;MGDRLTAEESDGQADNLSYGNIFDELFPHYLVMGMSPEEYWDGENSLKPAYRKAYRIRMENEQRMADRNNWYMGQYLISVLQAVPLLVGGLNVKPTTKLPKYPEKPFFEQEDDRKREVTKKQREEEQAKLAMAMFQQAIARFNRNIEKRIEKEKTGQSGQ
;
A
#
# COMPACT_ATOMS: atom_id res chain seq x y z
N MET A 1 -41.35 6.66 -55.83
CA MET A 1 -40.14 5.87 -55.52
C MET A 1 -39.71 6.26 -54.12
N GLY A 2 -40.04 5.45 -53.16
CA GLY A 2 -39.76 5.72 -51.77
C GLY A 2 -38.66 4.77 -51.29
N ASP A 3 -37.53 5.36 -50.95
CA ASP A 3 -36.44 4.63 -50.30
C ASP A 3 -36.78 4.41 -48.82
N ARG A 4 -37.03 3.17 -48.50
CA ARG A 4 -37.14 2.67 -47.14
C ARG A 4 -35.73 2.48 -46.57
N LEU A 5 -35.30 3.39 -45.74
CA LEU A 5 -34.14 3.17 -44.86
C LEU A 5 -34.51 2.12 -43.82
N THR A 6 -33.99 0.92 -43.98
CA THR A 6 -34.03 -0.14 -42.98
C THR A 6 -33.12 0.27 -41.84
N ALA A 7 -33.70 0.53 -40.67
CA ALA A 7 -32.99 0.64 -39.43
C ALA A 7 -32.31 -0.71 -39.15
N GLU A 8 -31.00 -0.78 -39.23
CA GLU A 8 -30.22 -1.88 -38.65
C GLU A 8 -30.43 -1.84 -37.14
N GLU A 9 -31.20 -2.76 -36.64
CA GLU A 9 -31.23 -3.11 -35.22
C GLU A 9 -29.80 -3.53 -34.85
N SER A 10 -29.07 -2.63 -34.18
CA SER A 10 -27.88 -3.01 -33.43
C SER A 10 -28.37 -3.89 -32.28
N ASP A 11 -28.31 -5.19 -32.53
CA ASP A 11 -28.50 -6.21 -31.51
C ASP A 11 -27.38 -6.01 -30.47
N GLY A 12 -27.73 -5.24 -29.44
CA GLY A 12 -26.89 -5.06 -28.28
C GLY A 12 -26.70 -6.41 -27.63
N GLN A 13 -25.61 -7.05 -27.95
CA GLN A 13 -25.08 -8.20 -27.24
C GLN A 13 -24.91 -7.77 -25.78
N ALA A 14 -26.02 -7.87 -25.03
CA ALA A 14 -25.93 -7.90 -23.58
C ALA A 14 -25.12 -9.16 -23.27
N ASP A 15 -23.82 -8.96 -23.00
CA ASP A 15 -22.95 -9.99 -22.49
C ASP A 15 -23.68 -10.67 -21.35
N ASN A 16 -24.16 -11.89 -21.62
CA ASN A 16 -24.75 -12.75 -20.63
C ASN A 16 -23.67 -13.10 -19.61
N LEU A 17 -23.48 -12.21 -18.64
CA LEU A 17 -22.73 -12.47 -17.43
C LEU A 17 -23.49 -13.50 -16.59
N SER A 18 -23.65 -14.71 -17.15
CA SER A 18 -24.08 -15.84 -16.35
C SER A 18 -23.00 -16.10 -15.30
N TYR A 19 -23.41 -16.29 -14.07
CA TYR A 19 -22.48 -16.67 -12.99
C TYR A 19 -21.59 -17.83 -13.41
N GLY A 20 -22.10 -18.78 -14.22
CA GLY A 20 -21.32 -19.89 -14.79
C GLY A 20 -20.11 -19.41 -15.59
N ASN A 21 -20.31 -18.45 -16.50
CA ASN A 21 -19.24 -17.93 -17.35
C ASN A 21 -18.14 -17.26 -16.52
N ILE A 22 -18.50 -16.54 -15.45
CA ILE A 22 -17.53 -15.91 -14.54
C ILE A 22 -16.70 -16.98 -13.82
N PHE A 23 -17.34 -18.06 -13.37
CA PHE A 23 -16.62 -19.16 -12.72
C PHE A 23 -15.68 -19.88 -13.70
N ASP A 24 -16.08 -20.10 -14.94
CA ASP A 24 -15.25 -20.71 -15.97
C ASP A 24 -14.04 -19.84 -16.32
N GLU A 25 -14.22 -18.51 -16.42
CA GLU A 25 -13.12 -17.56 -16.66
C GLU A 25 -12.13 -17.49 -15.50
N LEU A 26 -12.60 -17.61 -14.27
CA LEU A 26 -11.74 -17.55 -13.09
C LEU A 26 -11.01 -18.86 -12.81
N PHE A 27 -11.53 -19.98 -13.28
CA PHE A 27 -10.97 -21.31 -13.01
C PHE A 27 -9.47 -21.43 -13.32
N PRO A 28 -8.97 -21.03 -14.52
CA PRO A 28 -7.54 -21.11 -14.82
C PRO A 28 -6.67 -20.31 -13.86
N HIS A 29 -7.16 -19.18 -13.37
CA HIS A 29 -6.43 -18.36 -12.40
C HIS A 29 -6.24 -19.09 -11.06
N TYR A 30 -7.25 -19.82 -10.61
CA TYR A 30 -7.15 -20.59 -9.37
C TYR A 30 -6.26 -21.83 -9.52
N LEU A 31 -6.23 -22.45 -10.70
CA LEU A 31 -5.26 -23.51 -11.00
C LEU A 31 -3.81 -23.01 -10.91
N VAL A 32 -3.54 -21.80 -11.43
CA VAL A 32 -2.20 -21.16 -11.29
C VAL A 32 -1.87 -20.86 -9.83
N MET A 33 -2.86 -20.57 -9.00
CA MET A 33 -2.68 -20.40 -7.56
C MET A 33 -2.41 -21.72 -6.82
N GLY A 34 -2.60 -22.86 -7.48
CA GLY A 34 -2.38 -24.20 -6.94
C GLY A 34 -3.63 -24.85 -6.35
N MET A 35 -4.83 -24.34 -6.66
CA MET A 35 -6.10 -24.97 -6.29
C MET A 35 -6.38 -26.15 -7.22
N SER A 36 -6.84 -27.28 -6.69
CA SER A 36 -7.25 -28.40 -7.53
C SER A 36 -8.62 -28.14 -8.18
N PRO A 37 -8.94 -28.83 -9.29
CA PRO A 37 -10.28 -28.73 -9.89
C PRO A 37 -11.40 -29.10 -8.92
N GLU A 38 -11.20 -30.12 -8.09
CA GLU A 38 -12.18 -30.58 -7.11
C GLU A 38 -12.38 -29.53 -6.02
N GLU A 39 -11.31 -28.92 -5.52
CA GLU A 39 -11.42 -27.82 -4.54
C GLU A 39 -12.11 -26.60 -5.12
N TYR A 40 -11.93 -26.33 -6.43
CA TYR A 40 -12.54 -25.18 -7.06
C TYR A 40 -14.06 -25.35 -7.24
N TRP A 41 -14.50 -26.54 -7.70
CA TRP A 41 -15.89 -26.80 -8.01
C TRP A 41 -16.71 -27.26 -6.80
N ASP A 42 -16.14 -28.16 -5.98
CA ASP A 42 -16.85 -28.82 -4.90
C ASP A 42 -16.41 -28.33 -3.51
N GLY A 43 -15.31 -27.55 -3.44
CA GLY A 43 -14.76 -27.04 -2.19
C GLY A 43 -15.56 -25.90 -1.59
N GLU A 44 -15.28 -25.60 -0.32
CA GLU A 44 -15.90 -24.47 0.38
C GLU A 44 -15.53 -23.13 -0.27
N ASN A 45 -16.50 -22.23 -0.38
CA ASN A 45 -16.28 -20.88 -0.92
C ASN A 45 -15.23 -20.05 -0.13
N SER A 46 -15.01 -20.38 1.13
CA SER A 46 -13.99 -19.79 2.00
C SER A 46 -12.55 -20.07 1.53
N LEU A 47 -12.32 -21.17 0.78
CA LEU A 47 -11.01 -21.52 0.25
C LEU A 47 -10.53 -20.56 -0.84
N LYS A 48 -11.42 -20.09 -1.70
CA LYS A 48 -11.06 -19.20 -2.82
C LYS A 48 -10.36 -17.91 -2.38
N PRO A 49 -10.86 -17.15 -1.38
CA PRO A 49 -10.13 -16.01 -0.83
C PRO A 49 -8.79 -16.38 -0.18
N ALA A 50 -8.71 -17.55 0.47
CA ALA A 50 -7.48 -18.03 1.09
C ALA A 50 -6.39 -18.31 0.06
N TYR A 51 -6.71 -18.99 -1.06
CA TYR A 51 -5.79 -19.22 -2.16
C TYR A 51 -5.30 -17.92 -2.79
N ARG A 52 -6.18 -16.96 -3.05
CA ARG A 52 -5.79 -15.63 -3.56
C ARG A 52 -4.84 -14.91 -2.62
N LYS A 53 -5.10 -14.96 -1.31
CA LYS A 53 -4.24 -14.34 -0.30
C LYS A 53 -2.88 -15.03 -0.24
N ALA A 54 -2.85 -16.36 -0.22
CA ALA A 54 -1.62 -17.14 -0.21
C ALA A 54 -0.77 -16.89 -1.47
N TYR A 55 -1.40 -16.84 -2.63
CA TYR A 55 -0.71 -16.54 -3.89
C TYR A 55 -0.12 -15.14 -3.90
N ARG A 56 -0.85 -14.14 -3.41
CA ARG A 56 -0.34 -12.77 -3.29
C ARG A 56 0.90 -12.71 -2.39
N ILE A 57 0.85 -13.36 -1.22
CA ILE A 57 1.99 -13.42 -0.30
C ILE A 57 3.20 -14.11 -0.98
N ARG A 58 2.97 -15.17 -1.73
CA ARG A 58 4.02 -15.85 -2.50
C ARG A 58 4.66 -14.91 -3.50
N MET A 59 3.86 -14.24 -4.33
CA MET A 59 4.34 -13.29 -5.33
C MET A 59 5.13 -12.12 -4.70
N GLU A 60 4.63 -11.56 -3.60
CA GLU A 60 5.34 -10.52 -2.87
C GLU A 60 6.70 -11.00 -2.35
N ASN A 61 6.76 -12.21 -1.81
CA ASN A 61 8.01 -12.80 -1.33
C ASN A 61 8.99 -13.06 -2.48
N GLU A 62 8.52 -13.58 -3.61
CA GLU A 62 9.34 -13.82 -4.79
C GLU A 62 9.91 -12.51 -5.35
N GLN A 63 9.08 -11.46 -5.44
CA GLN A 63 9.52 -10.13 -5.87
C GLN A 63 10.57 -9.55 -4.91
N ARG A 64 10.40 -9.70 -3.59
CA ARG A 64 11.37 -9.25 -2.58
C ARG A 64 12.69 -10.01 -2.69
N MET A 65 12.63 -11.32 -2.93
CA MET A 65 13.82 -12.14 -3.15
C MET A 65 14.54 -11.73 -4.45
N ALA A 66 13.81 -11.53 -5.54
CA ALA A 66 14.37 -11.07 -6.80
C ALA A 66 15.03 -9.68 -6.67
N ASP A 67 14.38 -8.72 -5.99
CA ASP A 67 14.93 -7.40 -5.74
C ASP A 67 16.24 -7.48 -4.93
N ARG A 68 16.26 -8.29 -3.88
CA ARG A 68 17.46 -8.52 -3.06
C ARG A 68 18.59 -9.14 -3.88
N ASN A 69 18.28 -10.14 -4.69
CA ASN A 69 19.28 -10.79 -5.55
C ASN A 69 19.83 -9.80 -6.59
N ASN A 70 18.98 -9.00 -7.22
CA ASN A 70 19.38 -7.97 -8.17
C ASN A 70 20.25 -6.89 -7.50
N TRP A 71 19.92 -6.52 -6.27
CA TRP A 71 20.73 -5.58 -5.49
C TRP A 71 22.12 -6.15 -5.20
N TYR A 72 22.25 -7.39 -4.76
CA TYR A 72 23.55 -8.05 -4.61
C TYR A 72 24.31 -8.13 -5.93
N MET A 73 23.63 -8.53 -7.02
CA MET A 73 24.24 -8.59 -8.35
C MET A 73 24.81 -7.23 -8.75
N GLY A 74 24.06 -6.16 -8.50
CA GLY A 74 24.50 -4.80 -8.77
C GLY A 74 25.76 -4.41 -7.98
N GLN A 75 25.89 -4.84 -6.73
CA GLN A 75 27.11 -4.63 -5.94
C GLN A 75 28.33 -5.33 -6.54
N TYR A 76 28.15 -6.60 -6.98
CA TYR A 76 29.21 -7.32 -7.67
C TYR A 76 29.63 -6.61 -8.96
N LEU A 77 28.66 -6.18 -9.77
CA LEU A 77 28.92 -5.46 -11.02
C LEU A 77 29.68 -4.15 -10.79
N ILE A 78 29.33 -3.37 -9.78
CA ILE A 78 30.07 -2.16 -9.44
C ILE A 78 31.49 -2.49 -8.99
N SER A 79 31.68 -3.53 -8.18
CA SER A 79 32.99 -3.97 -7.74
C SER A 79 33.88 -4.36 -8.94
N VAL A 80 33.32 -5.08 -9.91
CA VAL A 80 34.02 -5.44 -11.15
C VAL A 80 34.33 -4.20 -11.99
N LEU A 81 33.36 -3.30 -12.18
CA LEU A 81 33.55 -2.07 -12.94
C LEU A 81 34.58 -1.14 -12.34
N GLN A 82 34.72 -1.12 -11.02
CA GLN A 82 35.76 -0.36 -10.33
C GLN A 82 37.17 -0.97 -10.55
N ALA A 83 37.24 -2.27 -10.76
CA ALA A 83 38.51 -2.95 -11.06
C ALA A 83 38.95 -2.80 -12.54
N VAL A 84 38.02 -2.57 -13.47
CA VAL A 84 38.29 -2.46 -14.91
C VAL A 84 39.33 -1.39 -15.26
N PRO A 85 39.30 -0.14 -14.70
CA PRO A 85 40.33 0.86 -14.99
C PRO A 85 41.75 0.43 -14.61
N LEU A 86 41.86 -0.41 -13.56
CA LEU A 86 43.15 -0.97 -13.12
C LEU A 86 43.68 -2.05 -14.06
N LEU A 87 42.78 -2.78 -14.72
CA LEU A 87 43.10 -3.87 -15.63
C LEU A 87 43.38 -3.41 -17.07
N VAL A 88 42.69 -2.35 -17.52
CA VAL A 88 42.72 -1.88 -18.92
C VAL A 88 43.64 -0.66 -19.13
N GLY A 89 44.21 -0.09 -18.07
CA GLY A 89 45.28 0.91 -18.13
C GLY A 89 44.98 2.18 -18.89
N GLY A 90 43.72 2.68 -18.93
CA GLY A 90 43.53 3.87 -19.68
C GLY A 90 42.15 4.36 -20.04
N LEU A 91 41.15 4.10 -19.28
CA LEU A 91 39.94 4.88 -19.40
C LEU A 91 40.21 6.25 -18.75
N ASN A 92 40.28 7.30 -19.60
CA ASN A 92 40.39 8.70 -19.20
C ASN A 92 39.13 9.16 -18.43
N VAL A 93 38.86 8.53 -17.31
CA VAL A 93 37.81 8.99 -16.40
C VAL A 93 38.39 10.17 -15.65
N LYS A 94 37.87 11.37 -15.96
CA LYS A 94 38.27 12.57 -15.22
C LYS A 94 38.08 12.34 -13.72
N PRO A 95 39.06 12.63 -12.87
CA PRO A 95 39.01 12.37 -11.42
C PRO A 95 37.84 13.10 -10.70
N THR A 96 37.17 14.00 -11.39
CA THR A 96 36.03 14.80 -10.88
C THR A 96 34.66 14.17 -11.08
N THR A 97 34.56 13.06 -11.81
CA THR A 97 33.25 12.41 -12.02
C THR A 97 32.85 11.65 -10.76
N LYS A 98 32.00 12.25 -9.95
CA LYS A 98 31.39 11.56 -8.80
C LYS A 98 30.47 10.45 -9.33
N LEU A 99 30.87 9.22 -9.17
CA LEU A 99 30.01 8.07 -9.46
C LEU A 99 28.77 8.14 -8.52
N PRO A 100 27.57 7.87 -9.06
CA PRO A 100 26.40 7.80 -8.22
C PRO A 100 26.63 6.72 -7.15
N LYS A 101 26.30 7.05 -5.89
CA LYS A 101 26.41 6.07 -4.80
C LYS A 101 25.39 4.96 -5.06
N TYR A 102 25.85 3.73 -4.93
CA TYR A 102 24.96 2.58 -4.99
C TYR A 102 23.98 2.63 -3.80
N PRO A 103 22.72 2.26 -3.99
CA PRO A 103 21.75 2.23 -2.90
C PRO A 103 22.22 1.33 -1.75
N GLU A 104 22.10 1.81 -0.51
CA GLU A 104 22.53 1.06 0.68
C GLU A 104 21.67 -0.16 0.96
N LYS A 105 20.42 -0.15 0.48
CA LYS A 105 19.43 -1.21 0.67
C LYS A 105 18.69 -1.52 -0.62
N PRO A 106 18.13 -2.75 -0.78
CA PRO A 106 17.22 -3.09 -1.86
C PRO A 106 16.01 -2.15 -1.94
N PHE A 107 15.42 -2.03 -3.12
CA PHE A 107 14.34 -1.07 -3.38
C PHE A 107 13.12 -1.29 -2.47
N PHE A 108 12.67 -2.53 -2.29
CA PHE A 108 11.52 -2.82 -1.43
C PHE A 108 11.79 -2.52 0.04
N GLU A 109 13.01 -2.73 0.53
CA GLU A 109 13.36 -2.38 1.90
C GLU A 109 13.36 -0.86 2.13
N GLN A 110 13.82 -0.07 1.15
CA GLN A 110 13.74 1.39 1.20
C GLN A 110 12.28 1.88 1.20
N GLU A 111 11.42 1.24 0.41
CA GLU A 111 10.00 1.57 0.35
C GLU A 111 9.29 1.24 1.66
N ASP A 112 9.60 0.10 2.25
CA ASP A 112 9.04 -0.30 3.55
C ASP A 112 9.48 0.66 4.67
N ASP A 113 10.74 1.08 4.68
CA ASP A 113 11.24 2.07 5.64
C ASP A 113 10.51 3.41 5.48
N ARG A 114 10.31 3.89 4.25
CA ARG A 114 9.53 5.11 3.98
C ARG A 114 8.08 5.00 4.47
N LYS A 115 7.43 3.87 4.21
CA LYS A 115 6.06 3.62 4.67
C LYS A 115 5.96 3.61 6.20
N ARG A 116 6.95 3.01 6.88
CA ARG A 116 7.04 3.01 8.35
C ARG A 116 7.21 4.41 8.92
N GLU A 117 8.06 5.23 8.31
CA GLU A 117 8.27 6.62 8.74
C GLU A 117 7.01 7.46 8.57
N VAL A 118 6.32 7.34 7.42
CA VAL A 118 5.05 8.03 7.18
C VAL A 118 3.99 7.63 8.21
N THR A 119 3.85 6.32 8.43
CA THR A 119 2.88 5.81 9.42
C THR A 119 3.22 6.27 10.84
N LYS A 120 4.52 6.35 11.20
CA LYS A 120 4.96 6.83 12.50
C LYS A 120 4.61 8.31 12.68
N LYS A 121 4.90 9.15 11.69
CA LYS A 121 4.55 10.58 11.72
C LYS A 121 3.03 10.79 11.84
N GLN A 122 2.23 10.04 11.09
CA GLN A 122 0.76 10.12 11.18
C GLN A 122 0.26 9.76 12.58
N ARG A 123 0.79 8.71 13.20
CA ARG A 123 0.43 8.33 14.58
C ARG A 123 0.83 9.39 15.60
N GLU A 124 2.00 9.98 15.45
CA GLU A 124 2.47 11.07 16.32
C GLU A 124 1.56 12.32 16.19
N GLU A 125 1.15 12.67 14.98
CA GLU A 125 0.22 13.77 14.73
C GLU A 125 -1.17 13.49 15.31
N GLU A 126 -1.69 12.28 15.15
CA GLU A 126 -2.99 11.88 15.73
C GLU A 126 -2.95 11.92 17.26
N GLN A 127 -1.87 11.44 17.87
CA GLN A 127 -1.68 11.49 19.33
C GLN A 127 -1.58 12.93 19.82
N ALA A 128 -0.87 13.80 19.11
CA ALA A 128 -0.78 15.22 19.45
C ALA A 128 -2.16 15.92 19.37
N LYS A 129 -2.93 15.62 18.31
CA LYS A 129 -4.31 16.15 18.18
C LYS A 129 -5.22 15.67 19.30
N LEU A 130 -5.13 14.39 19.65
CA LEU A 130 -5.91 13.82 20.74
C LEU A 130 -5.54 14.44 22.09
N ALA A 131 -4.24 14.59 22.37
CA ALA A 131 -3.76 15.23 23.59
C ALA A 131 -4.23 16.69 23.68
N MET A 132 -4.19 17.43 22.57
CA MET A 132 -4.69 18.80 22.51
C MET A 132 -6.19 18.88 22.76
N ALA A 133 -6.97 17.97 22.19
CA ALA A 133 -8.42 17.89 22.42
C ALA A 133 -8.75 17.59 23.89
N MET A 134 -8.02 16.64 24.49
CA MET A 134 -8.18 16.34 25.93
C MET A 134 -7.83 17.53 26.81
N PHE A 135 -6.76 18.26 26.49
CA PHE A 135 -6.36 19.46 27.19
C PHE A 135 -7.43 20.57 27.10
N GLN A 136 -7.95 20.81 25.91
CA GLN A 136 -9.06 21.77 25.71
C GLN A 136 -10.31 21.38 26.52
N GLN A 137 -10.66 20.09 26.56
CA GLN A 137 -11.78 19.62 27.39
C GLN A 137 -11.52 19.82 28.89
N ALA A 138 -10.28 19.59 29.34
CA ALA A 138 -9.90 19.82 30.74
C ALA A 138 -10.03 21.28 31.12
N ILE A 139 -9.54 22.19 30.26
CA ILE A 139 -9.70 23.64 30.46
C ILE A 139 -11.18 24.03 30.49
N ALA A 140 -11.99 23.55 29.57
CA ALA A 140 -13.42 23.84 29.53
C ALA A 140 -14.17 23.34 30.79
N ARG A 141 -13.78 22.18 31.32
CA ARG A 141 -14.31 21.67 32.60
C ARG A 141 -13.88 22.55 33.78
N PHE A 142 -12.62 22.96 33.79
CA PHE A 142 -12.08 23.83 34.83
C PHE A 142 -12.81 25.19 34.86
N ASN A 143 -12.95 25.84 33.70
CA ASN A 143 -13.66 27.12 33.60
C ASN A 143 -15.11 27.03 34.05
N ARG A 144 -15.84 25.97 33.65
CA ARG A 144 -17.21 25.71 34.13
C ARG A 144 -17.30 25.54 35.65
N ASN A 145 -16.29 24.93 36.26
CA ASN A 145 -16.26 24.76 37.72
C ASN A 145 -16.00 26.09 38.42
N ILE A 146 -15.16 26.96 37.87
CA ILE A 146 -14.92 28.33 38.37
C ILE A 146 -16.21 29.14 38.27
N GLU A 147 -16.87 29.15 37.11
CA GLU A 147 -18.13 29.88 36.91
C GLU A 147 -19.18 29.46 37.93
N LYS A 148 -19.36 28.15 38.16
CA LYS A 148 -20.29 27.66 39.19
C LYS A 148 -19.93 28.06 40.61
N ARG A 149 -18.64 28.24 40.94
CA ARG A 149 -18.22 28.75 42.25
C ARG A 149 -18.55 30.23 42.42
N ILE A 150 -18.23 31.04 41.39
CA ILE A 150 -18.53 32.46 41.40
C ILE A 150 -20.03 32.70 41.50
N GLU A 151 -20.84 31.93 40.80
CA GLU A 151 -22.32 32.02 40.85
C GLU A 151 -22.88 31.68 42.23
N LYS A 152 -22.35 30.65 42.89
CA LYS A 152 -22.70 30.31 44.26
C LYS A 152 -22.32 31.38 45.29
N GLU A 153 -21.16 32.00 45.12
CA GLU A 153 -20.74 33.11 46.00
C GLU A 153 -21.64 34.35 45.85
N LYS A 154 -22.05 34.68 44.61
CA LYS A 154 -22.97 35.79 44.33
C LYS A 154 -24.37 35.55 44.89
N THR A 155 -24.89 34.31 44.81
CA THR A 155 -26.21 33.97 45.36
C THR A 155 -26.19 33.81 46.86
N GLY A 156 -25.06 33.45 47.48
CA GLY A 156 -24.92 33.36 48.95
C GLY A 156 -24.81 34.74 49.65
N GLN A 157 -24.43 35.81 48.94
CA GLN A 157 -24.35 37.16 49.50
C GLN A 157 -25.66 37.98 49.40
N SER A 158 -26.68 37.47 48.67
CA SER A 158 -27.98 38.15 48.54
C SER A 158 -29.00 37.77 49.63
N GLY A 159 -28.58 37.04 50.65
CA GLY A 159 -29.45 36.50 51.73
C GLY A 159 -29.09 37.00 53.13
N GLN A 160 -28.49 38.19 53.29
CA GLN A 160 -28.37 38.90 54.60
C GLN A 160 -29.06 40.22 54.56
#